data_4335d1edd8de2f7c2318ad7c69658148
#
_entry.id   4335d1edd8de2f7c2318ad7c69658148
#
_cell.length_a   1.000
_cell.length_b   1.000
_cell.length_c   1.000
_cell.angle_alpha   90.00
_cell.angle_beta   90.00
_cell.angle_gamma   90.00
#
_symmetry.space_group_name_H-M   'P 1'
#
loop_
_entity.id
_entity.type
_entity.pdbx_description
1 polymer ?
#
loop_
_entity_poly.entity_id
_entity_poly.type
_entity_poly.pdbx_seq_one_letter_code
_entity_poly.pdbx_strand_id
1 'polypeptide(L)'
;MQTRSQDFEPTPKTASGLIRRIREFTLIGRDPVLFMSLLLSGIFIVVFVVFPLYKSIVGGFISKEGAFDLTYFVRYLDNYYGPGLRKAFGDTMLMGLLTAASGTLVGFIFAYAVVRCNIPGKKIVHWLALVPTVSPPFALALAMILLFGRNGLITNKVLGITFVHGMNDIYGLDGLVIVQTITFFSVSYLMLKAMLERLNPAMEEAAASLGAGRFYLFRTITLPLLVPGIAGSFLLLFVESLADLGNPLFIAGNKTVLSSQIFLAVIGEYNYQKASALSLILIIPTLVIFLVQRYYVNRRVYISVTGKPAGSQIMEKEPAIRWTINIITYLIIAFILLLYATIIYGSFSTAWGVDFTPTLKHWTMTVTRGVEAILDTTFLSLLATPVAAILGMIIAWLVVCKKFTGKDALDFTSNLGGAVPGTILGIGFVMAFNKPPLALAIAVYAILALFFAQVVGKLKSERVVILIAGTVIGVLLSQVQPRAMYFYLGGIYLVIAAVIFFVRKKRGFALVAALIGLYVMSTNWANAIAKPIANFSRSLERGFWSNA
;
A
#
# COMPACT_ATOMS: atom_id res chain seq x y z
N MET A 1 33.33 16.91 -19.60
CA MET A 1 33.62 15.47 -19.48
C MET A 1 32.44 14.70 -20.04
N GLN A 2 32.49 14.36 -21.32
CA GLN A 2 31.51 13.54 -22.01
C GLN A 2 31.70 12.08 -21.58
N THR A 3 30.87 11.56 -20.73
CA THR A 3 30.78 10.11 -20.47
C THR A 3 30.14 9.48 -21.70
N ARG A 4 30.93 8.78 -22.49
CA ARG A 4 30.48 7.88 -23.56
C ARG A 4 29.40 6.96 -23.01
N SER A 5 28.15 7.15 -23.43
CA SER A 5 27.13 6.13 -23.39
C SER A 5 27.60 4.98 -24.27
N GLN A 6 28.13 3.92 -23.66
CA GLN A 6 28.36 2.68 -24.39
C GLN A 6 26.97 2.13 -24.71
N ASP A 7 26.50 2.42 -25.92
CA ASP A 7 25.34 1.75 -26.49
C ASP A 7 25.61 0.25 -26.51
N PHE A 8 24.76 -0.51 -25.89
CA PHE A 8 24.77 -1.96 -25.94
C PHE A 8 24.51 -2.36 -27.41
N GLU A 9 25.53 -2.67 -28.16
CA GLU A 9 25.37 -3.27 -29.49
C GLU A 9 24.53 -4.55 -29.36
N PRO A 10 23.46 -4.72 -30.14
CA PRO A 10 22.67 -5.92 -30.10
C PRO A 10 23.49 -7.12 -30.53
N THR A 11 23.62 -8.11 -29.65
CA THR A 11 24.32 -9.37 -29.95
C THR A 11 23.74 -10.02 -31.22
N PRO A 12 24.53 -10.59 -32.11
CA PRO A 12 24.05 -11.24 -33.32
C PRO A 12 23.04 -12.35 -32.96
N LYS A 13 21.96 -12.41 -33.72
CA LYS A 13 20.81 -13.30 -33.50
C LYS A 13 21.13 -14.82 -33.56
N THR A 14 22.38 -15.17 -33.88
CA THR A 14 22.86 -16.55 -34.08
C THR A 14 23.52 -17.21 -32.89
N ALA A 15 23.73 -16.52 -31.77
CA ALA A 15 24.32 -17.14 -30.58
C ALA A 15 23.24 -17.92 -29.79
N SER A 16 23.55 -19.16 -29.35
CA SER A 16 22.65 -19.96 -28.52
C SER A 16 22.23 -19.15 -27.27
N GLY A 17 20.98 -19.25 -26.85
CA GLY A 17 20.41 -18.44 -25.75
C GLY A 17 21.21 -18.50 -24.45
N LEU A 18 21.98 -19.57 -24.24
CA LEU A 18 22.86 -19.78 -23.09
C LEU A 18 24.11 -18.88 -23.15
N ILE A 19 24.76 -18.82 -24.31
CA ILE A 19 25.97 -18.00 -24.53
C ILE A 19 25.64 -16.51 -24.39
N ARG A 20 24.48 -16.11 -24.88
CA ARG A 20 23.96 -14.75 -24.73
C ARG A 20 23.75 -14.39 -23.24
N ARG A 21 23.15 -15.27 -22.45
CA ARG A 21 22.94 -15.08 -21.00
C ARG A 21 24.25 -14.98 -20.24
N ILE A 22 25.23 -15.84 -20.51
CA ILE A 22 26.55 -15.81 -19.87
C ILE A 22 27.28 -14.49 -20.19
N ARG A 23 27.24 -14.04 -21.45
CA ARG A 23 27.84 -12.77 -21.86
C ARG A 23 27.14 -11.56 -21.19
N GLU A 24 25.83 -11.57 -21.06
CA GLU A 24 25.09 -10.54 -20.35
C GLU A 24 25.46 -10.50 -18.87
N PHE A 25 25.60 -11.64 -18.20
CA PHE A 25 26.06 -11.72 -16.81
C PHE A 25 27.48 -11.15 -16.64
N THR A 26 28.36 -11.39 -17.58
CA THR A 26 29.73 -10.84 -17.55
C THR A 26 29.73 -9.33 -17.76
N LEU A 27 28.87 -8.80 -18.60
CA LEU A 27 28.71 -7.36 -18.82
C LEU A 27 28.06 -6.65 -17.62
N ILE A 28 27.06 -7.25 -17.00
CA ILE A 28 26.45 -6.75 -15.76
C ILE A 28 27.49 -6.70 -14.63
N GLY A 29 28.36 -7.72 -14.52
CA GLY A 29 29.44 -7.75 -13.52
C GLY A 29 30.54 -6.69 -13.72
N ARG A 30 30.66 -6.10 -14.92
CA ARG A 30 31.59 -5.01 -15.21
C ARG A 30 31.09 -3.63 -14.76
N ASP A 31 29.78 -3.44 -14.65
CA ASP A 31 29.14 -2.24 -14.09
C ASP A 31 28.77 -2.49 -12.63
N PRO A 32 29.59 -2.06 -11.65
CA PRO A 32 29.34 -2.35 -10.24
C PRO A 32 28.04 -1.70 -9.72
N VAL A 33 27.63 -0.58 -10.31
CA VAL A 33 26.38 0.11 -9.92
C VAL A 33 25.18 -0.71 -10.37
N LEU A 34 25.18 -1.17 -11.61
CA LEU A 34 24.13 -2.02 -12.16
C LEU A 34 24.04 -3.35 -11.40
N PHE A 35 25.18 -4.00 -11.17
CA PHE A 35 25.24 -5.27 -10.43
C PHE A 35 24.70 -5.14 -9.01
N MET A 36 25.16 -4.12 -8.26
CA MET A 36 24.71 -3.90 -6.88
C MET A 36 23.22 -3.51 -6.81
N SER A 37 22.75 -2.72 -7.76
CA SER A 37 21.33 -2.34 -7.83
C SER A 37 20.43 -3.54 -8.10
N LEU A 38 20.82 -4.43 -9.04
CA LEU A 38 20.09 -5.67 -9.32
C LEU A 38 20.12 -6.64 -8.14
N LEU A 39 21.29 -6.81 -7.52
CA LEU A 39 21.47 -7.69 -6.38
C LEU A 39 20.61 -7.22 -5.20
N LEU A 40 20.73 -5.94 -4.83
CA LEU A 40 19.98 -5.35 -3.71
C LEU A 40 18.46 -5.45 -3.94
N SER A 41 18.00 -5.04 -5.13
CA SER A 41 16.57 -5.08 -5.47
C SER A 41 16.04 -6.52 -5.52
N GLY A 42 16.79 -7.44 -6.16
CA GLY A 42 16.42 -8.84 -6.26
C GLY A 42 16.31 -9.51 -4.90
N ILE A 43 17.29 -9.30 -4.03
CA ILE A 43 17.27 -9.85 -2.68
C ILE A 43 16.14 -9.27 -1.86
N PHE A 44 15.95 -7.95 -1.89
CA PHE A 44 14.86 -7.32 -1.18
C PHE A 44 13.50 -7.90 -1.60
N ILE A 45 13.25 -8.03 -2.90
CA ILE A 45 12.01 -8.60 -3.41
C ILE A 45 11.87 -10.07 -2.96
N VAL A 46 12.91 -10.88 -3.09
CA VAL A 46 12.85 -12.30 -2.70
C VAL A 46 12.59 -12.44 -1.20
N VAL A 47 13.29 -11.70 -0.36
CA VAL A 47 13.18 -11.82 1.11
C VAL A 47 11.89 -11.22 1.64
N PHE A 48 11.49 -10.05 1.13
CA PHE A 48 10.38 -9.27 1.72
C PHE A 48 9.07 -9.36 0.92
N VAL A 49 9.06 -9.91 -0.29
CA VAL A 49 7.82 -10.11 -1.05
C VAL A 49 7.58 -11.59 -1.33
N VAL A 50 8.53 -12.26 -2.00
CA VAL A 50 8.33 -13.63 -2.47
C VAL A 50 8.30 -14.62 -1.31
N PHE A 51 9.23 -14.51 -0.35
CA PHE A 51 9.32 -15.46 0.76
C PHE A 51 8.12 -15.38 1.74
N PRO A 52 7.64 -14.20 2.19
CA PRO A 52 6.41 -14.12 2.97
C PRO A 52 5.19 -14.65 2.22
N LEU A 53 5.06 -14.32 0.93
CA LEU A 53 3.98 -14.82 0.10
C LEU A 53 4.03 -16.35 -0.05
N TYR A 54 5.22 -16.91 -0.29
CA TYR A 54 5.44 -18.36 -0.30
C TYR A 54 5.02 -19.02 1.02
N LYS A 55 5.40 -18.43 2.17
CA LYS A 55 5.02 -18.92 3.50
C LYS A 55 3.53 -18.85 3.73
N SER A 56 2.87 -17.77 3.31
CA SER A 56 1.42 -17.65 3.40
C SER A 56 0.71 -18.68 2.53
N ILE A 57 1.20 -18.96 1.31
CA ILE A 57 0.62 -19.95 0.41
C ILE A 57 0.81 -21.36 0.97
N VAL A 58 2.05 -21.74 1.26
CA VAL A 58 2.39 -23.09 1.72
C VAL A 58 1.77 -23.41 3.08
N GLY A 59 1.65 -22.40 3.95
CA GLY A 59 1.02 -22.52 5.26
C GLY A 59 -0.43 -23.02 5.23
N GLY A 60 -1.15 -22.79 4.13
CA GLY A 60 -2.51 -23.32 3.94
C GLY A 60 -2.58 -24.82 3.73
N PHE A 61 -1.46 -25.43 3.31
CA PHE A 61 -1.34 -26.86 3.01
C PHE A 61 -0.61 -27.66 4.09
N ILE A 62 -0.15 -27.02 5.15
CA ILE A 62 0.64 -27.67 6.20
C ILE A 62 -0.08 -27.54 7.54
N SER A 63 -0.35 -28.69 8.20
CA SER A 63 -0.91 -28.74 9.55
C SER A 63 0.06 -28.20 10.60
N LYS A 64 -0.42 -27.99 11.83
CA LYS A 64 0.44 -27.59 12.97
C LYS A 64 1.55 -28.62 13.27
N GLU A 65 1.34 -29.86 12.88
CA GLU A 65 2.26 -31.00 13.06
C GLU A 65 3.25 -31.15 11.89
N GLY A 66 3.15 -30.29 10.87
CA GLY A 66 4.03 -30.31 9.69
C GLY A 66 3.60 -31.29 8.59
N ALA A 67 2.47 -31.98 8.73
CA ALA A 67 1.92 -32.86 7.72
C ALA A 67 1.15 -32.10 6.63
N PHE A 68 1.09 -32.66 5.41
CA PHE A 68 0.24 -32.12 4.35
C PHE A 68 -1.23 -32.28 4.72
N ASP A 69 -1.99 -31.19 4.68
CA ASP A 69 -3.38 -31.14 5.11
C ASP A 69 -4.21 -30.19 4.24
N LEU A 70 -5.33 -30.69 3.73
CA LEU A 70 -6.29 -29.94 2.91
C LEU A 70 -7.59 -29.63 3.66
N THR A 71 -7.66 -29.86 4.95
CA THR A 71 -8.88 -29.77 5.76
C THR A 71 -9.63 -28.46 5.52
N TYR A 72 -8.94 -27.31 5.48
CA TYR A 72 -9.61 -26.02 5.30
C TYR A 72 -10.11 -25.78 3.88
N PHE A 73 -9.50 -26.39 2.87
CA PHE A 73 -9.99 -26.35 1.49
C PHE A 73 -11.20 -27.28 1.31
N VAL A 74 -11.15 -28.47 1.90
CA VAL A 74 -12.27 -29.44 1.87
C VAL A 74 -13.47 -28.84 2.62
N ARG A 75 -13.27 -28.18 3.75
CA ARG A 75 -14.33 -27.47 4.48
C ARG A 75 -15.02 -26.38 3.63
N TYR A 76 -14.35 -25.78 2.69
CA TYR A 76 -14.97 -24.84 1.77
C TYR A 76 -16.02 -25.50 0.88
N LEU A 77 -15.80 -26.75 0.52
CA LEU A 77 -16.72 -27.56 -0.30
C LEU A 77 -17.76 -28.32 0.54
N ASP A 78 -17.53 -28.46 1.84
CA ASP A 78 -18.41 -29.15 2.77
C ASP A 78 -19.81 -28.54 2.83
N ASN A 79 -20.84 -29.39 3.09
CA ASN A 79 -22.23 -28.94 3.15
C ASN A 79 -22.59 -28.24 4.46
N TYR A 80 -21.85 -28.46 5.53
CA TYR A 80 -22.11 -27.86 6.84
C TYR A 80 -21.31 -26.57 7.03
N TYR A 81 -19.99 -26.59 6.83
CA TYR A 81 -19.13 -25.43 7.01
C TYR A 81 -19.02 -24.55 5.75
N GLY A 82 -19.17 -25.13 4.58
CA GLY A 82 -18.97 -24.48 3.29
C GLY A 82 -19.93 -23.34 2.96
N PRO A 83 -21.24 -23.42 3.29
CA PRO A 83 -22.17 -22.36 2.96
C PRO A 83 -21.77 -20.98 3.50
N GLY A 84 -21.30 -20.91 4.76
CA GLY A 84 -20.82 -19.67 5.35
C GLY A 84 -19.57 -19.11 4.66
N LEU A 85 -18.62 -19.98 4.32
CA LEU A 85 -17.39 -19.61 3.64
C LEU A 85 -17.65 -19.15 2.19
N ARG A 86 -18.51 -19.88 1.44
CA ARG A 86 -18.92 -19.50 0.08
C ARG A 86 -19.69 -18.18 0.07
N LYS A 87 -20.55 -17.96 1.07
CA LYS A 87 -21.24 -16.68 1.24
C LYS A 87 -20.26 -15.55 1.51
N ALA A 88 -19.29 -15.75 2.40
CA ALA A 88 -18.24 -14.76 2.66
C ALA A 88 -17.43 -14.43 1.40
N PHE A 89 -17.11 -15.41 0.56
CA PHE A 89 -16.49 -15.18 -0.73
C PHE A 89 -17.40 -14.37 -1.67
N GLY A 90 -18.67 -14.75 -1.78
CA GLY A 90 -19.66 -14.03 -2.60
C GLY A 90 -19.86 -12.60 -2.13
N ASP A 91 -20.02 -12.39 -0.83
CA ASP A 91 -20.13 -11.05 -0.22
C ASP A 91 -18.87 -10.21 -0.47
N THR A 92 -17.67 -10.82 -0.42
CA THR A 92 -16.40 -10.15 -0.74
C THR A 92 -16.32 -9.74 -2.22
N MET A 93 -16.71 -10.63 -3.14
CA MET A 93 -16.72 -10.32 -4.58
C MET A 93 -17.73 -9.23 -4.92
N LEU A 94 -18.93 -9.31 -4.34
CA LEU A 94 -19.99 -8.31 -4.54
C LEU A 94 -19.57 -6.95 -3.99
N MET A 95 -19.01 -6.91 -2.78
CA MET A 95 -18.44 -5.70 -2.19
C MET A 95 -17.40 -5.08 -3.12
N GLY A 96 -16.44 -5.87 -3.58
CA GLY A 96 -15.39 -5.40 -4.49
C GLY A 96 -15.94 -4.83 -5.79
N LEU A 97 -16.88 -5.52 -6.43
CA LEU A 97 -17.51 -5.08 -7.67
C LEU A 97 -18.28 -3.77 -7.50
N LEU A 98 -19.11 -3.69 -6.47
CA LEU A 98 -19.92 -2.48 -6.20
C LEU A 98 -19.04 -1.30 -5.83
N THR A 99 -18.05 -1.49 -4.96
CA THR A 99 -17.09 -0.44 -4.58
C THR A 99 -16.27 0.03 -5.78
N ALA A 100 -15.78 -0.89 -6.60
CA ALA A 100 -15.02 -0.54 -7.80
C ALA A 100 -15.89 0.26 -8.80
N ALA A 101 -17.13 -0.16 -9.02
CA ALA A 101 -18.05 0.53 -9.92
C ALA A 101 -18.40 1.94 -9.42
N SER A 102 -18.86 2.05 -8.18
CA SER A 102 -19.26 3.32 -7.58
C SER A 102 -18.06 4.26 -7.38
N GLY A 103 -16.92 3.75 -6.89
CA GLY A 103 -15.70 4.55 -6.70
C GLY A 103 -15.09 5.04 -8.02
N THR A 104 -15.14 4.21 -9.08
CA THR A 104 -14.72 4.65 -10.41
C THR A 104 -15.64 5.72 -10.98
N LEU A 105 -16.95 5.58 -10.79
CA LEU A 105 -17.94 6.57 -11.21
C LEU A 105 -17.74 7.91 -10.48
N VAL A 106 -17.61 7.88 -9.16
CA VAL A 106 -17.34 9.09 -8.36
C VAL A 106 -16.02 9.72 -8.76
N GLY A 107 -14.96 8.93 -8.91
CA GLY A 107 -13.66 9.41 -9.39
C GLY A 107 -13.72 10.06 -10.76
N PHE A 108 -14.52 9.49 -11.69
CA PHE A 108 -14.77 10.06 -13.01
C PHE A 108 -15.50 11.40 -12.92
N ILE A 109 -16.55 11.51 -12.11
CA ILE A 109 -17.31 12.75 -11.89
C ILE A 109 -16.36 13.86 -11.41
N PHE A 110 -15.54 13.58 -10.40
CA PHE A 110 -14.55 14.54 -9.90
C PHE A 110 -13.51 14.93 -10.95
N ALA A 111 -12.99 13.96 -11.70
CA ALA A 111 -12.01 14.21 -12.75
C ALA A 111 -12.61 15.10 -13.85
N TYR A 112 -13.83 14.81 -14.28
CA TYR A 112 -14.53 15.57 -15.28
C TYR A 112 -14.89 16.99 -14.79
N ALA A 113 -15.36 17.13 -13.55
CA ALA A 113 -15.62 18.44 -12.92
C ALA A 113 -14.38 19.32 -12.90
N VAL A 114 -13.24 18.76 -12.49
CA VAL A 114 -11.99 19.51 -12.33
C VAL A 114 -11.33 19.82 -13.68
N VAL A 115 -11.38 18.91 -14.66
CA VAL A 115 -10.67 19.06 -15.94
C VAL A 115 -11.53 19.72 -17.01
N ARG A 116 -12.84 19.39 -17.09
CA ARG A 116 -13.73 19.79 -18.19
C ARG A 116 -14.77 20.83 -17.81
N CYS A 117 -15.30 20.81 -16.56
CA CYS A 117 -16.38 21.72 -16.14
C CYS A 117 -15.92 23.04 -15.54
N ASN A 118 -14.62 23.26 -15.40
CA ASN A 118 -14.04 24.45 -14.76
C ASN A 118 -14.74 24.81 -13.43
N ILE A 119 -14.84 23.81 -12.56
CA ILE A 119 -15.55 23.93 -11.27
C ILE A 119 -14.97 25.09 -10.45
N PRO A 120 -15.79 25.99 -9.88
CA PRO A 120 -15.32 27.02 -8.97
C PRO A 120 -14.52 26.42 -7.81
N GLY A 121 -13.47 27.11 -7.38
CA GLY A 121 -12.61 26.57 -6.31
C GLY A 121 -11.86 25.28 -6.68
N LYS A 122 -11.56 25.05 -7.95
CA LYS A 122 -10.88 23.86 -8.50
C LYS A 122 -9.73 23.32 -7.64
N LYS A 123 -8.88 24.21 -7.08
CA LYS A 123 -7.76 23.82 -6.22
C LYS A 123 -8.25 23.22 -4.90
N ILE A 124 -9.27 23.83 -4.28
CA ILE A 124 -9.86 23.35 -3.01
C ILE A 124 -10.54 22.00 -3.24
N VAL A 125 -11.34 21.89 -4.32
CA VAL A 125 -11.97 20.62 -4.72
C VAL A 125 -10.94 19.51 -4.90
N HIS A 126 -9.82 19.82 -5.56
CA HIS A 126 -8.72 18.87 -5.74
C HIS A 126 -8.14 18.39 -4.40
N TRP A 127 -7.81 19.31 -3.50
CA TRP A 127 -7.26 18.95 -2.18
C TRP A 127 -8.27 18.15 -1.34
N LEU A 128 -9.53 18.58 -1.32
CA LEU A 128 -10.57 17.86 -0.58
C LEU A 128 -10.83 16.46 -1.13
N ALA A 129 -10.74 16.27 -2.44
CA ALA A 129 -10.82 14.94 -3.06
C ALA A 129 -9.69 13.99 -2.63
N LEU A 130 -8.55 14.51 -2.18
CA LEU A 130 -7.40 13.71 -1.74
C LEU A 130 -7.43 13.37 -0.25
N VAL A 131 -8.21 14.08 0.55
CA VAL A 131 -8.27 13.86 2.01
C VAL A 131 -8.57 12.41 2.38
N PRO A 132 -9.52 11.70 1.73
CA PRO A 132 -9.78 10.29 2.06
C PRO A 132 -8.59 9.36 1.84
N THR A 133 -7.72 9.64 0.87
CA THR A 133 -6.52 8.83 0.62
C THR A 133 -5.47 8.95 1.74
N VAL A 134 -5.41 10.11 2.41
CA VAL A 134 -4.42 10.36 3.47
C VAL A 134 -4.94 9.87 4.83
N SER A 135 -6.25 9.83 5.02
CA SER A 135 -6.84 9.42 6.30
C SER A 135 -6.86 7.89 6.46
N PRO A 136 -6.77 7.38 7.70
CA PRO A 136 -6.96 5.97 7.96
C PRO A 136 -8.35 5.51 7.49
N PRO A 137 -8.49 4.39 6.74
CA PRO A 137 -9.77 3.94 6.19
C PRO A 137 -10.88 3.80 7.24
N PHE A 138 -10.57 3.23 8.40
CA PHE A 138 -11.54 3.05 9.48
C PHE A 138 -12.09 4.36 10.08
N ALA A 139 -11.42 5.50 9.88
CA ALA A 139 -11.91 6.78 10.37
C ALA A 139 -13.24 7.18 9.70
N LEU A 140 -13.36 6.93 8.39
CA LEU A 140 -14.61 7.19 7.66
C LEU A 140 -15.72 6.20 8.08
N ALA A 141 -15.37 4.92 8.32
CA ALA A 141 -16.34 3.96 8.87
C ALA A 141 -16.86 4.40 10.24
N LEU A 142 -15.97 4.86 11.12
CA LEU A 142 -16.35 5.40 12.43
C LEU A 142 -17.26 6.61 12.29
N ALA A 143 -16.93 7.56 11.43
CA ALA A 143 -17.77 8.74 11.16
C ALA A 143 -19.17 8.34 10.67
N MET A 144 -19.25 7.37 9.77
CA MET A 144 -20.52 6.82 9.29
C MET A 144 -21.35 6.21 10.42
N ILE A 145 -20.71 5.45 11.31
CA ILE A 145 -21.38 4.87 12.49
C ILE A 145 -21.87 5.98 13.44
N LEU A 146 -21.05 7.00 13.68
CA LEU A 146 -21.43 8.11 14.55
C LEU A 146 -22.63 8.93 13.99
N LEU A 147 -22.73 9.04 12.67
CA LEU A 147 -23.83 9.77 12.02
C LEU A 147 -25.05 8.89 11.75
N PHE A 148 -24.87 7.71 11.17
CA PHE A 148 -25.91 6.87 10.58
C PHE A 148 -26.06 5.51 11.26
N GLY A 149 -25.28 5.21 12.30
CA GLY A 149 -25.44 4.00 13.11
C GLY A 149 -26.79 3.97 13.84
N ARG A 150 -27.09 2.87 14.52
CA ARG A 150 -28.35 2.69 15.25
C ARG A 150 -28.63 3.80 16.26
N ASN A 151 -27.57 4.30 16.92
CA ASN A 151 -27.61 5.45 17.82
C ASN A 151 -26.96 6.68 17.18
N GLY A 152 -26.91 6.73 15.84
CA GLY A 152 -26.28 7.80 15.10
C GLY A 152 -27.01 9.14 15.25
N LEU A 153 -26.25 10.24 15.13
CA LEU A 153 -26.80 11.58 15.29
C LEU A 153 -27.93 11.86 14.30
N ILE A 154 -27.74 11.52 13.02
CA ILE A 154 -28.75 11.78 11.98
C ILE A 154 -29.90 10.80 12.13
N THR A 155 -29.64 9.51 12.23
CA THR A 155 -30.69 8.47 12.27
C THR A 155 -31.55 8.57 13.51
N ASN A 156 -30.96 8.71 14.68
CA ASN A 156 -31.70 8.70 15.95
C ASN A 156 -32.16 10.11 16.35
N LYS A 157 -31.25 11.12 16.41
CA LYS A 157 -31.57 12.45 16.95
C LYS A 157 -32.29 13.35 15.96
N VAL A 158 -31.93 13.31 14.66
CA VAL A 158 -32.52 14.18 13.64
C VAL A 158 -33.79 13.56 13.03
N LEU A 159 -33.70 12.28 12.62
CA LEU A 159 -34.77 11.58 11.93
C LEU A 159 -35.70 10.81 12.90
N GLY A 160 -35.31 10.63 14.18
CA GLY A 160 -36.09 9.90 15.17
C GLY A 160 -36.26 8.40 14.86
N ILE A 161 -35.38 7.84 14.00
CA ILE A 161 -35.47 6.43 13.61
C ILE A 161 -34.94 5.56 14.73
N THR A 162 -35.84 4.71 15.29
CA THR A 162 -35.46 3.65 16.23
C THR A 162 -35.39 2.33 15.47
N PHE A 163 -34.19 1.72 15.43
CA PHE A 163 -34.00 0.45 14.72
C PHE A 163 -34.55 -0.72 15.51
N VAL A 164 -35.48 -1.46 14.89
CA VAL A 164 -36.05 -2.70 15.40
C VAL A 164 -35.34 -3.89 14.76
N HIS A 165 -35.34 -5.04 15.42
CA HIS A 165 -34.72 -6.25 14.90
C HIS A 165 -35.27 -6.60 13.50
N GLY A 166 -34.41 -6.77 12.52
CA GLY A 166 -34.77 -7.04 11.13
C GLY A 166 -34.85 -5.81 10.20
N MET A 167 -34.80 -4.59 10.73
CA MET A 167 -34.66 -3.39 9.88
C MET A 167 -33.26 -3.31 9.26
N ASN A 168 -33.22 -2.82 8.02
CA ASN A 168 -31.97 -2.50 7.38
C ASN A 168 -31.34 -1.28 8.03
N ASP A 169 -30.10 -1.38 8.40
CA ASP A 169 -29.29 -0.30 8.99
C ASP A 169 -27.99 -0.14 8.20
N ILE A 170 -27.10 0.76 8.62
CA ILE A 170 -25.82 0.99 7.95
C ILE A 170 -24.83 -0.18 8.09
N TYR A 171 -25.10 -1.13 9.00
CA TYR A 171 -24.24 -2.28 9.22
C TYR A 171 -24.56 -3.38 8.22
N GLY A 172 -23.75 -3.51 7.19
CA GLY A 172 -23.92 -4.49 6.13
C GLY A 172 -23.07 -4.19 4.91
N LEU A 173 -23.38 -4.88 3.82
CA LEU A 173 -22.68 -4.68 2.54
C LEU A 173 -22.93 -3.29 1.94
N ASP A 174 -24.13 -2.77 2.07
CA ASP A 174 -24.53 -1.45 1.58
C ASP A 174 -23.75 -0.32 2.25
N GLY A 175 -23.77 -0.25 3.56
CA GLY A 175 -22.95 0.74 4.29
C GLY A 175 -21.45 0.55 4.05
N LEU A 176 -20.98 -0.69 3.96
CA LEU A 176 -19.58 -1.00 3.66
C LEU A 176 -19.19 -0.49 2.27
N VAL A 177 -20.01 -0.72 1.24
CA VAL A 177 -19.76 -0.21 -0.12
C VAL A 177 -19.76 1.31 -0.16
N ILE A 178 -20.65 1.99 0.55
CA ILE A 178 -20.70 3.46 0.62
C ILE A 178 -19.38 3.98 1.24
N VAL A 179 -18.96 3.43 2.38
CA VAL A 179 -17.74 3.87 3.06
C VAL A 179 -16.51 3.62 2.20
N GLN A 180 -16.38 2.43 1.62
CA GLN A 180 -15.27 2.10 0.74
C GLN A 180 -15.25 2.96 -0.53
N THR A 181 -16.42 3.29 -1.09
CA THR A 181 -16.53 4.22 -2.21
C THR A 181 -15.91 5.57 -1.88
N ILE A 182 -16.28 6.16 -0.73
CA ILE A 182 -15.72 7.44 -0.27
C ILE A 182 -14.22 7.31 0.08
N THR A 183 -13.79 6.17 0.60
CA THR A 183 -12.38 5.93 0.94
C THR A 183 -11.50 5.86 -0.31
N PHE A 184 -11.93 5.13 -1.34
CA PHE A 184 -11.05 4.77 -2.46
C PHE A 184 -11.26 5.57 -3.75
N PHE A 185 -12.35 6.33 -3.91
CA PHE A 185 -12.61 7.07 -5.16
C PHE A 185 -11.47 8.03 -5.54
N SER A 186 -10.73 8.55 -4.57
CA SER A 186 -9.62 9.48 -4.79
C SER A 186 -8.54 8.90 -5.71
N VAL A 187 -8.29 7.60 -5.60
CA VAL A 187 -7.32 6.88 -6.44
C VAL A 187 -7.80 6.88 -7.90
N SER A 188 -9.07 6.55 -8.13
CA SER A 188 -9.70 6.62 -9.45
C SER A 188 -9.71 8.04 -9.99
N TYR A 189 -10.04 9.03 -9.15
CA TYR A 189 -10.00 10.45 -9.50
C TYR A 189 -8.62 10.87 -10.03
N LEU A 190 -7.54 10.55 -9.33
CA LEU A 190 -6.19 10.90 -9.77
C LEU A 190 -5.84 10.27 -11.11
N MET A 191 -6.15 8.99 -11.28
CA MET A 191 -5.86 8.25 -12.51
C MET A 191 -6.64 8.82 -13.69
N LEU A 192 -7.94 9.02 -13.53
CA LEU A 192 -8.81 9.53 -14.59
C LEU A 192 -8.55 11.00 -14.90
N LYS A 193 -8.24 11.82 -13.89
CA LYS A 193 -7.80 13.20 -14.07
C LYS A 193 -6.54 13.26 -14.93
N ALA A 194 -5.51 12.47 -14.60
CA ALA A 194 -4.27 12.43 -15.37
C ALA A 194 -4.50 11.99 -16.83
N MET A 195 -5.43 11.08 -17.07
CA MET A 195 -5.78 10.67 -18.42
C MET A 195 -6.54 11.75 -19.18
N LEU A 196 -7.55 12.37 -18.57
CA LEU A 196 -8.29 13.48 -19.16
C LEU A 196 -7.39 14.66 -19.54
N GLU A 197 -6.40 14.98 -18.70
CA GLU A 197 -5.43 16.05 -18.96
C GLU A 197 -4.48 15.71 -20.13
N ARG A 198 -4.29 14.43 -20.45
CA ARG A 198 -3.42 13.98 -21.55
C ARG A 198 -4.14 13.76 -22.87
N LEU A 199 -5.48 13.83 -22.92
CA LEU A 199 -6.22 13.71 -24.17
C LEU A 199 -5.84 14.86 -25.11
N ASN A 200 -5.62 14.51 -26.39
CA ASN A 200 -5.29 15.49 -27.42
C ASN A 200 -6.54 16.28 -27.84
N PRO A 201 -6.64 17.60 -27.56
CA PRO A 201 -7.78 18.41 -27.90
C PRO A 201 -8.06 18.46 -29.40
N ALA A 202 -7.02 18.34 -30.25
CA ALA A 202 -7.16 18.43 -31.71
C ALA A 202 -8.12 17.38 -32.30
N MET A 203 -8.23 16.19 -31.69
CA MET A 203 -9.18 15.17 -32.13
C MET A 203 -10.63 15.61 -31.90
N GLU A 204 -10.89 16.20 -30.74
CA GLU A 204 -12.21 16.70 -30.38
C GLU A 204 -12.56 17.98 -31.20
N GLU A 205 -11.58 18.86 -31.44
CA GLU A 205 -11.72 20.07 -32.26
C GLU A 205 -12.01 19.72 -33.72
N ALA A 206 -11.30 18.76 -34.31
CA ALA A 206 -11.54 18.29 -35.66
C ALA A 206 -12.96 17.75 -35.85
N ALA A 207 -13.42 16.92 -34.92
CA ALA A 207 -14.77 16.37 -34.98
C ALA A 207 -15.85 17.46 -34.75
N ALA A 208 -15.58 18.43 -33.86
CA ALA A 208 -16.48 19.57 -33.68
C ALA A 208 -16.58 20.44 -34.94
N SER A 209 -15.45 20.63 -35.67
CA SER A 209 -15.42 21.36 -36.95
C SER A 209 -16.19 20.64 -38.05
N LEU A 210 -16.34 19.31 -37.95
CA LEU A 210 -17.17 18.50 -38.84
C LEU A 210 -18.66 18.50 -38.41
N GLY A 211 -19.05 19.31 -37.41
CA GLY A 211 -20.44 19.42 -36.98
C GLY A 211 -20.88 18.36 -35.94
N ALA A 212 -19.95 17.59 -35.38
CA ALA A 212 -20.30 16.61 -34.36
C ALA A 212 -20.81 17.27 -33.06
N GLY A 213 -21.98 16.85 -32.62
CA GLY A 213 -22.57 17.30 -31.35
C GLY A 213 -21.75 16.79 -30.14
N ARG A 214 -21.81 17.46 -29.01
CA ARG A 214 -20.96 17.18 -27.83
C ARG A 214 -21.16 15.81 -27.21
N PHE A 215 -22.41 15.35 -27.10
CA PHE A 215 -22.69 14.00 -26.61
C PHE A 215 -22.11 12.95 -27.57
N TYR A 216 -22.18 13.19 -28.87
CA TYR A 216 -21.56 12.32 -29.86
C TYR A 216 -20.04 12.32 -29.71
N LEU A 217 -19.40 13.49 -29.57
CA LEU A 217 -17.96 13.60 -29.30
C LEU A 217 -17.55 12.84 -28.03
N PHE A 218 -18.28 13.04 -26.95
CA PHE A 218 -18.02 12.33 -25.69
C PHE A 218 -18.10 10.83 -25.88
N ARG A 219 -19.16 10.32 -26.50
CA ARG A 219 -19.39 8.88 -26.67
C ARG A 219 -18.42 8.23 -27.66
N THR A 220 -18.03 8.93 -28.74
CA THR A 220 -17.25 8.35 -29.85
C THR A 220 -15.75 8.61 -29.75
N ILE A 221 -15.31 9.65 -29.05
CA ILE A 221 -13.90 10.03 -28.94
C ILE A 221 -13.45 9.99 -27.48
N THR A 222 -14.02 10.82 -26.62
CA THR A 222 -13.54 10.99 -25.25
C THR A 222 -13.67 9.71 -24.44
N LEU A 223 -14.86 9.10 -24.42
CA LEU A 223 -15.12 7.89 -23.64
C LEU A 223 -14.29 6.68 -24.09
N PRO A 224 -14.20 6.35 -25.41
CA PRO A 224 -13.34 5.26 -25.86
C PRO A 224 -11.86 5.43 -25.53
N LEU A 225 -11.35 6.66 -25.58
CA LEU A 225 -9.97 6.96 -25.17
C LEU A 225 -9.77 6.83 -23.66
N LEU A 226 -10.81 7.04 -22.85
CA LEU A 226 -10.79 6.87 -21.40
C LEU A 226 -11.03 5.44 -20.93
N VAL A 227 -11.61 4.56 -21.76
CA VAL A 227 -11.92 3.17 -21.40
C VAL A 227 -10.75 2.44 -20.72
N PRO A 228 -9.50 2.51 -21.22
CA PRO A 228 -8.37 1.88 -20.54
C PRO A 228 -8.15 2.42 -19.12
N GLY A 229 -8.33 3.72 -18.92
CA GLY A 229 -8.22 4.34 -17.59
C GLY A 229 -9.38 3.99 -16.66
N ILE A 230 -10.59 3.97 -17.18
CA ILE A 230 -11.78 3.54 -16.45
C ILE A 230 -11.62 2.08 -16.02
N ALA A 231 -11.22 1.21 -16.95
CA ALA A 231 -10.97 -0.19 -16.64
C ALA A 231 -9.82 -0.36 -15.64
N GLY A 232 -8.72 0.37 -15.82
CA GLY A 232 -7.59 0.36 -14.89
C GLY A 232 -7.98 0.84 -13.48
N SER A 233 -8.74 1.93 -13.38
CA SER A 233 -9.27 2.43 -12.11
C SER A 233 -10.19 1.42 -11.43
N PHE A 234 -11.13 0.84 -12.20
CA PHE A 234 -12.06 -0.17 -11.71
C PHE A 234 -11.31 -1.39 -11.12
N LEU A 235 -10.34 -1.92 -11.87
CA LEU A 235 -9.56 -3.09 -11.43
C LEU A 235 -8.71 -2.77 -10.18
N LEU A 236 -8.15 -1.57 -10.12
CA LEU A 236 -7.37 -1.13 -8.97
C LEU A 236 -8.27 -0.99 -7.73
N LEU A 237 -9.41 -0.32 -7.85
CA LEU A 237 -10.35 -0.16 -6.73
C LEU A 237 -10.94 -1.51 -6.29
N PHE A 238 -11.14 -2.44 -7.20
CA PHE A 238 -11.58 -3.80 -6.85
C PHE A 238 -10.55 -4.48 -5.94
N VAL A 239 -9.26 -4.45 -6.30
CA VAL A 239 -8.18 -5.03 -5.48
C VAL A 239 -8.08 -4.33 -4.14
N GLU A 240 -8.12 -3.00 -4.10
CA GLU A 240 -8.11 -2.21 -2.86
C GLU A 240 -9.29 -2.56 -1.94
N SER A 241 -10.50 -2.70 -2.50
CA SER A 241 -11.68 -3.11 -1.74
C SER A 241 -11.54 -4.50 -1.13
N LEU A 242 -11.00 -5.47 -1.89
CA LEU A 242 -10.76 -6.83 -1.38
C LEU A 242 -9.65 -6.86 -0.30
N ALA A 243 -8.68 -5.96 -0.41
CA ALA A 243 -7.56 -5.84 0.51
C ALA A 243 -7.94 -5.13 1.82
N ASP A 244 -9.04 -4.39 1.81
CA ASP A 244 -9.47 -3.58 2.95
C ASP A 244 -9.87 -4.46 4.13
N LEU A 245 -9.27 -4.17 5.26
CA LEU A 245 -9.57 -4.78 6.55
C LEU A 245 -10.29 -3.80 7.47
N GLY A 246 -9.91 -2.52 7.41
CA GLY A 246 -10.35 -1.50 8.34
C GLY A 246 -11.85 -1.30 8.32
N ASN A 247 -12.41 -0.97 7.17
CA ASN A 247 -13.84 -0.70 7.05
C ASN A 247 -14.71 -1.93 7.40
N PRO A 248 -14.42 -3.16 6.90
CA PRO A 248 -15.20 -4.33 7.26
C PRO A 248 -15.24 -4.65 8.75
N LEU A 249 -14.16 -4.46 9.49
CA LEU A 249 -14.15 -4.72 10.93
C LEU A 249 -15.10 -3.81 11.71
N PHE A 250 -15.39 -2.62 11.21
CA PHE A 250 -16.26 -1.66 11.90
C PHE A 250 -17.71 -1.69 11.42
N ILE A 251 -17.96 -1.85 10.11
CA ILE A 251 -19.28 -1.60 9.54
C ILE A 251 -19.93 -2.82 8.85
N ALA A 252 -19.20 -3.93 8.66
CA ALA A 252 -19.78 -5.11 8.01
C ALA A 252 -20.95 -5.74 8.78
N GLY A 253 -21.09 -5.48 10.07
CA GLY A 253 -22.17 -6.01 10.90
C GLY A 253 -22.17 -7.54 10.93
N ASN A 254 -23.30 -8.16 10.55
CA ASN A 254 -23.44 -9.62 10.47
C ASN A 254 -22.91 -10.22 9.14
N LYS A 255 -22.41 -9.38 8.23
CA LYS A 255 -21.77 -9.85 7.01
C LYS A 255 -20.31 -10.14 7.27
N THR A 256 -19.84 -11.23 6.70
CA THR A 256 -18.44 -11.62 6.83
C THR A 256 -17.77 -11.53 5.48
N VAL A 257 -16.66 -10.81 5.41
CA VAL A 257 -15.80 -10.77 4.22
C VAL A 257 -14.50 -11.50 4.49
N LEU A 258 -13.85 -12.00 3.44
CA LEU A 258 -12.66 -12.83 3.59
C LEU A 258 -11.52 -12.11 4.31
N SER A 259 -11.29 -10.83 4.06
CA SER A 259 -10.23 -10.06 4.73
C SER A 259 -10.39 -10.03 6.25
N SER A 260 -11.61 -9.81 6.76
CA SER A 260 -11.87 -9.85 8.20
C SER A 260 -11.81 -11.27 8.78
N GLN A 261 -12.27 -12.29 8.04
CA GLN A 261 -12.12 -13.69 8.48
C GLN A 261 -10.66 -14.13 8.57
N ILE A 262 -9.82 -13.73 7.61
CA ILE A 262 -8.38 -13.98 7.62
C ILE A 262 -7.75 -13.36 8.88
N PHE A 263 -8.08 -12.11 9.18
CA PHE A 263 -7.58 -11.41 10.36
C PHE A 263 -8.02 -12.10 11.66
N LEU A 264 -9.30 -12.43 11.79
CA LEU A 264 -9.84 -13.12 12.97
C LEU A 264 -9.23 -14.51 13.15
N ALA A 265 -8.95 -15.24 12.07
CA ALA A 265 -8.27 -16.53 12.14
C ALA A 265 -6.85 -16.41 12.73
N VAL A 266 -6.14 -15.30 12.46
CA VAL A 266 -4.79 -15.07 13.02
C VAL A 266 -4.85 -14.58 14.46
N ILE A 267 -5.61 -13.51 14.71
CA ILE A 267 -5.57 -12.79 15.99
C ILE A 267 -6.53 -13.41 17.02
N GLY A 268 -7.71 -13.86 16.57
CA GLY A 268 -8.73 -14.44 17.45
C GLY A 268 -8.58 -15.93 17.69
N GLU A 269 -8.23 -16.69 16.65
CA GLU A 269 -8.16 -18.15 16.71
C GLU A 269 -6.72 -18.71 16.78
N TYR A 270 -5.70 -17.86 16.56
CA TYR A 270 -4.29 -18.28 16.42
C TYR A 270 -4.10 -19.43 15.42
N ASN A 271 -4.95 -19.44 14.37
CA ASN A 271 -5.00 -20.50 13.37
C ASN A 271 -4.42 -20.01 12.03
N TYR A 272 -3.10 -20.07 11.92
CA TYR A 272 -2.37 -19.64 10.73
C TYR A 272 -2.70 -20.47 9.49
N GLN A 273 -2.99 -21.77 9.64
CA GLN A 273 -3.35 -22.65 8.53
C GLN A 273 -4.70 -22.24 7.91
N LYS A 274 -5.72 -22.00 8.75
CA LYS A 274 -7.01 -21.47 8.31
C LYS A 274 -6.84 -20.11 7.61
N ALA A 275 -6.08 -19.21 8.23
CA ALA A 275 -5.81 -17.90 7.66
C ALA A 275 -5.13 -17.98 6.29
N SER A 276 -4.13 -18.86 6.16
CA SER A 276 -3.41 -19.09 4.89
C SER A 276 -4.31 -19.69 3.81
N ALA A 277 -5.17 -20.65 4.16
CA ALA A 277 -6.13 -21.23 3.22
C ALA A 277 -7.13 -20.19 2.69
N LEU A 278 -7.70 -19.35 3.58
CA LEU A 278 -8.57 -18.25 3.20
C LEU A 278 -7.83 -17.19 2.38
N SER A 279 -6.58 -16.92 2.72
CA SER A 279 -5.71 -16.00 1.96
C SER A 279 -5.50 -16.49 0.53
N LEU A 280 -5.31 -17.79 0.34
CA LEU A 280 -5.14 -18.36 -1.00
C LEU A 280 -6.42 -18.21 -1.84
N ILE A 281 -7.59 -18.41 -1.24
CA ILE A 281 -8.88 -18.18 -1.89
C ILE A 281 -9.02 -16.70 -2.33
N LEU A 282 -8.53 -15.75 -1.52
CA LEU A 282 -8.57 -14.32 -1.83
C LEU A 282 -7.50 -13.89 -2.85
N ILE A 283 -6.32 -14.53 -2.85
CA ILE A 283 -5.24 -14.22 -3.81
C ILE A 283 -5.67 -14.56 -5.24
N ILE A 284 -6.42 -15.64 -5.46
CA ILE A 284 -6.78 -16.07 -6.81
C ILE A 284 -7.51 -14.96 -7.61
N PRO A 285 -8.63 -14.39 -7.13
CA PRO A 285 -9.30 -13.32 -7.87
C PRO A 285 -8.44 -12.04 -7.99
N THR A 286 -7.68 -11.67 -6.98
CA THR A 286 -6.82 -10.48 -7.05
C THR A 286 -5.70 -10.66 -8.07
N LEU A 287 -5.09 -11.84 -8.13
CA LEU A 287 -4.05 -12.16 -9.12
C LEU A 287 -4.63 -12.22 -10.54
N VAL A 288 -5.81 -12.82 -10.73
CA VAL A 288 -6.49 -12.83 -12.03
C VAL A 288 -6.73 -11.41 -12.53
N ILE A 289 -7.23 -10.54 -11.67
CA ILE A 289 -7.48 -9.14 -12.00
C ILE A 289 -6.17 -8.39 -12.30
N PHE A 290 -5.14 -8.59 -11.51
CA PHE A 290 -3.82 -8.02 -11.78
C PHE A 290 -3.26 -8.47 -13.15
N LEU A 291 -3.42 -9.74 -13.51
CA LEU A 291 -3.00 -10.24 -14.81
C LEU A 291 -3.82 -9.62 -15.94
N VAL A 292 -5.14 -9.50 -15.78
CA VAL A 292 -6.02 -8.81 -16.75
C VAL A 292 -5.60 -7.35 -16.91
N GLN A 293 -5.36 -6.63 -15.81
CA GLN A 293 -4.89 -5.25 -15.84
C GLN A 293 -3.55 -5.14 -16.60
N ARG A 294 -2.58 -5.99 -16.24
CA ARG A 294 -1.23 -5.95 -16.80
C ARG A 294 -1.19 -6.29 -18.28
N TYR A 295 -1.86 -7.39 -18.68
CA TYR A 295 -1.71 -7.94 -20.04
C TYR A 295 -2.77 -7.46 -21.01
N TYR A 296 -3.94 -7.07 -20.54
CA TYR A 296 -5.04 -6.66 -21.41
C TYR A 296 -5.27 -5.14 -21.40
N VAL A 297 -5.42 -4.53 -20.24
CA VAL A 297 -5.75 -3.10 -20.15
C VAL A 297 -4.54 -2.25 -20.53
N ASN A 298 -3.35 -2.53 -19.98
CA ASN A 298 -2.15 -1.73 -20.23
C ASN A 298 -1.65 -1.80 -21.69
N ARG A 299 -1.99 -2.84 -22.43
CA ARG A 299 -1.64 -2.92 -23.87
C ARG A 299 -2.48 -2.00 -24.77
N ARG A 300 -3.62 -1.53 -24.29
CA ARG A 300 -4.55 -0.68 -25.03
C ARG A 300 -4.42 0.81 -24.72
N VAL A 301 -3.36 1.21 -24.03
CA VAL A 301 -3.09 2.63 -23.77
C VAL A 301 -2.69 3.28 -25.09
N TYR A 302 -3.57 4.12 -25.62
CA TYR A 302 -3.29 4.95 -26.80
C TYR A 302 -2.33 6.07 -26.39
N ILE A 303 -1.04 5.88 -26.66
CA ILE A 303 -0.08 6.97 -26.57
C ILE A 303 -0.24 7.82 -27.82
N SER A 304 -0.58 9.09 -27.67
CA SER A 304 -0.55 10.03 -28.81
C SER A 304 0.89 10.11 -29.33
N VAL A 305 1.07 9.78 -30.60
CA VAL A 305 2.39 9.70 -31.29
C VAL A 305 3.09 11.09 -31.36
N THR A 306 2.35 12.15 -31.12
CA THR A 306 2.81 13.54 -31.30
C THR A 306 3.00 14.25 -29.97
N GLY A 307 4.04 13.99 -29.20
CA GLY A 307 4.55 14.89 -28.15
C GLY A 307 3.53 15.49 -27.17
N LYS A 308 3.83 16.64 -26.59
CA LYS A 308 2.92 17.37 -25.71
C LYS A 308 1.64 17.77 -26.48
N PRO A 309 0.44 17.57 -25.91
CA PRO A 309 -0.79 18.06 -26.53
C PRO A 309 -0.66 19.57 -26.80
N ALA A 310 -0.74 19.95 -28.07
CA ALA A 310 -0.77 21.35 -28.45
C ALA A 310 -2.22 21.83 -28.36
N GLY A 311 -2.51 22.76 -27.47
CA GLY A 311 -3.82 23.36 -27.30
C GLY A 311 -4.35 23.35 -25.87
N SER A 312 -5.37 24.14 -25.60
CA SER A 312 -6.09 24.16 -24.33
C SER A 312 -7.15 23.04 -24.31
N GLN A 313 -7.35 22.44 -23.14
CA GLN A 313 -8.41 21.43 -22.95
C GLN A 313 -9.78 21.99 -23.34
N ILE A 314 -10.57 21.22 -24.07
CA ILE A 314 -11.93 21.61 -24.45
C ILE A 314 -12.80 21.60 -23.19
N MET A 315 -13.35 22.77 -22.86
CA MET A 315 -14.24 22.92 -21.71
C MET A 315 -15.67 22.55 -22.07
N GLU A 316 -16.37 21.94 -21.11
CA GLU A 316 -17.81 21.69 -21.23
C GLU A 316 -18.58 23.02 -21.22
N LYS A 317 -19.30 23.30 -22.32
CA LYS A 317 -20.07 24.54 -22.49
C LYS A 317 -21.55 24.34 -22.17
N GLU A 318 -22.04 23.08 -22.17
CA GLU A 318 -23.44 22.78 -21.89
C GLU A 318 -23.74 23.08 -20.42
N PRO A 319 -24.59 24.11 -20.14
CA PRO A 319 -24.82 24.54 -18.75
C PRO A 319 -25.43 23.42 -17.89
N ALA A 320 -26.34 22.64 -18.47
CA ALA A 320 -27.02 21.56 -17.74
C ALA A 320 -26.03 20.50 -17.26
N ILE A 321 -25.14 20.03 -18.13
CA ILE A 321 -24.12 19.02 -17.78
C ILE A 321 -23.14 19.59 -16.76
N ARG A 322 -22.65 20.79 -17.01
CA ARG A 322 -21.67 21.47 -16.13
C ARG A 322 -22.21 21.66 -14.73
N TRP A 323 -23.43 22.19 -14.60
CA TRP A 323 -24.03 22.43 -13.28
C TRP A 323 -24.37 21.13 -12.58
N THR A 324 -24.92 20.14 -13.28
CA THR A 324 -25.22 18.82 -12.68
C THR A 324 -23.96 18.17 -12.10
N ILE A 325 -22.87 18.13 -12.86
CA ILE A 325 -21.61 17.52 -12.41
C ILE A 325 -21.01 18.31 -11.23
N ASN A 326 -21.02 19.65 -11.30
CA ASN A 326 -20.51 20.49 -10.23
C ASN A 326 -21.34 20.33 -8.94
N ILE A 327 -22.66 20.30 -9.04
CA ILE A 327 -23.56 20.11 -7.88
C ILE A 327 -23.29 18.74 -7.24
N ILE A 328 -23.24 17.65 -8.02
CA ILE A 328 -22.93 16.31 -7.51
C ILE A 328 -21.56 16.31 -6.81
N THR A 329 -20.55 16.93 -7.42
CA THR A 329 -19.22 17.04 -6.83
C THR A 329 -19.24 17.77 -5.49
N TYR A 330 -19.93 18.90 -5.40
CA TYR A 330 -20.05 19.65 -4.15
C TYR A 330 -20.86 18.90 -3.09
N LEU A 331 -21.91 18.16 -3.47
CA LEU A 331 -22.67 17.33 -2.52
C LEU A 331 -21.79 16.23 -1.92
N ILE A 332 -20.99 15.57 -2.74
CA ILE A 332 -20.05 14.54 -2.25
C ILE A 332 -18.98 15.18 -1.35
N ILE A 333 -18.43 16.34 -1.72
CA ILE A 333 -17.49 17.08 -0.87
C ILE A 333 -18.14 17.48 0.45
N ALA A 334 -19.35 18.01 0.42
CA ALA A 334 -20.09 18.37 1.64
C ALA A 334 -20.29 17.14 2.54
N PHE A 335 -20.59 15.98 1.95
CA PHE A 335 -20.72 14.72 2.69
C PHE A 335 -19.38 14.29 3.29
N ILE A 336 -18.27 14.36 2.55
CA ILE A 336 -16.92 14.08 3.06
C ILE A 336 -16.57 15.02 4.22
N LEU A 337 -16.82 16.32 4.06
CA LEU A 337 -16.57 17.30 5.11
C LEU A 337 -17.43 17.05 6.34
N LEU A 338 -18.68 16.64 6.17
CA LEU A 338 -19.56 16.24 7.28
C LEU A 338 -18.97 15.05 8.06
N LEU A 339 -18.46 14.03 7.38
CA LEU A 339 -17.82 12.89 8.02
C LEU A 339 -16.61 13.32 8.86
N TYR A 340 -15.71 14.12 8.31
CA TYR A 340 -14.55 14.62 9.05
C TYR A 340 -14.93 15.57 10.19
N ALA A 341 -15.89 16.46 9.96
CA ALA A 341 -16.41 17.34 11.00
C ALA A 341 -17.00 16.55 12.18
N THR A 342 -17.66 15.43 11.88
CA THR A 342 -18.20 14.51 12.92
C THR A 342 -17.09 13.92 13.78
N ILE A 343 -15.98 13.47 13.19
CA ILE A 343 -14.84 12.94 13.93
C ILE A 343 -14.24 14.04 14.82
N ILE A 344 -14.00 15.22 14.24
CA ILE A 344 -13.41 16.36 14.95
C ILE A 344 -14.32 16.76 16.11
N TYR A 345 -15.61 16.98 15.85
CA TYR A 345 -16.57 17.35 16.89
C TYR A 345 -16.73 16.27 17.96
N GLY A 346 -16.82 14.99 17.53
CA GLY A 346 -16.90 13.85 18.46
C GLY A 346 -15.69 13.73 19.36
N SER A 347 -14.49 14.11 18.89
CA SER A 347 -13.27 14.10 19.71
C SER A 347 -13.27 15.10 20.88
N PHE A 348 -14.13 16.14 20.79
CA PHE A 348 -14.34 17.13 21.83
C PHE A 348 -15.63 16.94 22.63
N SER A 349 -16.44 15.92 22.35
CA SER A 349 -17.68 15.63 23.06
C SER A 349 -17.47 14.64 24.19
N THR A 350 -18.10 14.84 25.33
CA THR A 350 -17.96 13.94 26.50
C THR A 350 -18.43 12.52 26.19
N ALA A 351 -19.62 12.37 25.57
CA ALA A 351 -20.15 11.10 25.12
C ALA A 351 -21.03 11.32 23.87
N TRP A 352 -20.57 10.86 22.72
CA TRP A 352 -21.28 11.03 21.46
C TRP A 352 -22.70 10.47 21.51
N GLY A 353 -23.66 11.26 21.04
CA GLY A 353 -25.08 10.88 21.01
C GLY A 353 -25.82 11.04 22.34
N VAL A 354 -25.12 11.23 23.46
CA VAL A 354 -25.71 11.35 24.81
C VAL A 354 -25.40 12.70 25.44
N ASP A 355 -24.12 13.05 25.50
CA ASP A 355 -23.64 14.27 26.14
C ASP A 355 -22.62 14.97 25.24
N PHE A 356 -23.01 16.13 24.70
CA PHE A 356 -22.20 16.94 23.79
C PHE A 356 -21.41 18.04 24.53
N THR A 357 -21.35 18.02 25.86
CA THR A 357 -20.54 18.98 26.60
C THR A 357 -19.08 18.91 26.15
N PRO A 358 -18.43 20.05 25.85
CA PRO A 358 -17.05 20.09 25.39
C PRO A 358 -16.08 19.53 26.43
N THR A 359 -15.19 18.63 26.02
CA THR A 359 -14.19 18.02 26.87
C THR A 359 -12.88 17.78 26.12
N LEU A 360 -11.76 17.87 26.84
CA LEU A 360 -10.44 17.48 26.35
C LEU A 360 -10.00 16.09 26.86
N LYS A 361 -10.89 15.38 27.56
CA LYS A 361 -10.58 14.09 28.19
C LYS A 361 -10.03 13.07 27.18
N HIS A 362 -10.60 12.98 26.00
CA HIS A 362 -10.15 12.05 24.96
C HIS A 362 -8.73 12.39 24.45
N TRP A 363 -8.45 13.69 24.30
CA TRP A 363 -7.13 14.17 23.91
C TRP A 363 -6.09 13.90 24.99
N THR A 364 -6.43 14.15 26.24
CA THR A 364 -5.57 13.84 27.39
C THR A 364 -5.27 12.34 27.45
N MET A 365 -6.30 11.49 27.31
CA MET A 365 -6.11 10.03 27.24
C MET A 365 -5.20 9.59 26.08
N THR A 366 -5.36 10.20 24.91
CA THR A 366 -4.53 9.89 23.74
C THR A 366 -3.07 10.25 23.99
N VAL A 367 -2.80 11.41 24.58
CA VAL A 367 -1.42 11.85 24.90
C VAL A 367 -0.81 11.04 26.04
N THR A 368 -1.61 10.60 27.03
CA THR A 368 -1.07 9.88 28.20
C THR A 368 -0.92 8.38 27.95
N ARG A 369 -1.88 7.76 27.25
CA ARG A 369 -1.90 6.30 27.02
C ARG A 369 -1.54 5.89 25.61
N GLY A 370 -1.78 6.75 24.62
CA GLY A 370 -1.57 6.47 23.20
C GLY A 370 -0.25 6.98 22.63
N VAL A 371 0.53 7.78 23.39
CA VAL A 371 1.75 8.41 22.88
C VAL A 371 2.77 7.39 22.39
N GLU A 372 2.91 6.25 23.07
CA GLU A 372 3.84 5.18 22.66
C GLU A 372 3.47 4.64 21.27
N ALA A 373 2.19 4.32 21.04
CA ALA A 373 1.72 3.85 19.73
C ALA A 373 1.87 4.91 18.62
N ILE A 374 1.63 6.19 18.96
CA ILE A 374 1.82 7.30 18.00
C ILE A 374 3.28 7.43 17.60
N LEU A 375 4.19 7.42 18.59
CA LEU A 375 5.63 7.53 18.34
C LEU A 375 6.16 6.33 17.56
N ASP A 376 5.77 5.10 17.94
CA ASP A 376 6.18 3.88 17.23
C ASP A 376 5.70 3.88 15.78
N THR A 377 4.44 4.21 15.54
CA THR A 377 3.89 4.28 14.17
C THR A 377 4.57 5.35 13.34
N THR A 378 4.76 6.55 13.91
CA THR A 378 5.42 7.67 13.21
C THR A 378 6.87 7.32 12.89
N PHE A 379 7.59 6.74 13.83
CA PHE A 379 8.98 6.36 13.68
C PHE A 379 9.15 5.26 12.61
N LEU A 380 8.32 4.20 12.67
CA LEU A 380 8.33 3.13 11.66
C LEU A 380 8.02 3.68 10.26
N SER A 381 7.05 4.59 10.15
CA SER A 381 6.68 5.21 8.87
C SER A 381 7.81 6.09 8.33
N LEU A 382 8.46 6.89 9.16
CA LEU A 382 9.59 7.74 8.79
C LEU A 382 10.79 6.93 8.31
N LEU A 383 11.00 5.74 8.85
CA LEU A 383 12.09 4.85 8.43
C LEU A 383 11.74 4.04 7.17
N ALA A 384 10.52 3.52 7.09
CA ALA A 384 10.10 2.68 5.97
C ALA A 384 9.98 3.49 4.67
N THR A 385 9.47 4.73 4.73
CA THR A 385 9.20 5.55 3.56
C THR A 385 10.43 5.86 2.70
N PRO A 386 11.58 6.34 3.25
CA PRO A 386 12.77 6.58 2.45
C PRO A 386 13.34 5.30 1.83
N VAL A 387 13.32 4.19 2.56
CA VAL A 387 13.81 2.89 2.07
C VAL A 387 12.96 2.42 0.90
N ALA A 388 11.64 2.46 1.04
CA ALA A 388 10.70 2.09 -0.01
C ALA A 388 10.85 3.01 -1.24
N ALA A 389 10.98 4.33 -1.04
CA ALA A 389 11.14 5.30 -2.12
C ALA A 389 12.45 5.08 -2.89
N ILE A 390 13.58 4.88 -2.22
CA ILE A 390 14.87 4.61 -2.85
C ILE A 390 14.83 3.30 -3.63
N LEU A 391 14.31 2.23 -3.03
CA LEU A 391 14.17 0.94 -3.71
C LEU A 391 13.25 1.02 -4.91
N GLY A 392 12.09 1.68 -4.78
CA GLY A 392 11.17 1.90 -5.88
C GLY A 392 11.83 2.67 -7.04
N MET A 393 12.61 3.71 -6.73
CA MET A 393 13.36 4.47 -7.74
C MET A 393 14.44 3.63 -8.42
N ILE A 394 15.18 2.82 -7.65
CA ILE A 394 16.19 1.89 -8.21
C ILE A 394 15.54 0.87 -9.14
N ILE A 395 14.45 0.25 -8.72
CA ILE A 395 13.72 -0.74 -9.52
C ILE A 395 13.14 -0.09 -10.78
N ALA A 396 12.53 1.09 -10.66
CA ALA A 396 12.01 1.84 -11.82
C ALA A 396 13.12 2.19 -12.81
N TRP A 397 14.28 2.65 -12.32
CA TRP A 397 15.44 2.92 -13.18
C TRP A 397 15.95 1.66 -13.88
N LEU A 398 16.06 0.53 -13.17
CA LEU A 398 16.45 -0.75 -13.76
C LEU A 398 15.47 -1.19 -14.85
N VAL A 399 14.17 -1.11 -14.55
CA VAL A 399 13.11 -1.57 -15.46
C VAL A 399 12.93 -0.64 -16.65
N VAL A 400 13.07 0.67 -16.49
CA VAL A 400 12.84 1.63 -17.59
C VAL A 400 14.11 1.86 -18.43
N CYS A 401 15.23 2.11 -17.76
CA CYS A 401 16.44 2.61 -18.43
C CYS A 401 17.43 1.52 -18.81
N LYS A 402 17.36 0.32 -18.20
CA LYS A 402 18.36 -0.73 -18.46
C LYS A 402 17.76 -1.90 -19.26
N LYS A 403 18.63 -2.54 -20.07
CA LYS A 403 18.29 -3.74 -20.85
C LYS A 403 19.09 -4.92 -20.30
N PHE A 404 18.44 -5.89 -19.69
CA PHE A 404 19.06 -7.10 -19.16
C PHE A 404 18.06 -8.27 -19.17
N THR A 405 18.61 -9.49 -19.19
CA THR A 405 17.79 -10.71 -19.08
C THR A 405 17.19 -10.82 -17.67
N GLY A 406 15.86 -10.99 -17.57
CA GLY A 406 15.13 -11.01 -16.29
C GLY A 406 14.45 -9.68 -15.94
N LYS A 407 14.56 -8.65 -16.80
CA LYS A 407 13.87 -7.37 -16.63
C LYS A 407 12.37 -7.54 -16.38
N ASP A 408 11.70 -8.36 -17.22
CA ASP A 408 10.26 -8.59 -17.11
C ASP A 408 9.89 -9.36 -15.84
N ALA A 409 10.77 -10.25 -15.36
CA ALA A 409 10.58 -10.95 -14.09
C ALA A 409 10.75 -9.98 -12.90
N LEU A 410 11.75 -9.10 -12.93
CA LEU A 410 11.93 -8.06 -11.92
C LEU A 410 10.72 -7.13 -11.87
N ASP A 411 10.26 -6.65 -13.01
CA ASP A 411 9.06 -5.81 -13.12
C ASP A 411 7.81 -6.53 -12.62
N PHE A 412 7.61 -7.80 -13.01
CA PHE A 412 6.48 -8.60 -12.52
C PHE A 412 6.51 -8.77 -11.01
N THR A 413 7.64 -9.22 -10.46
CA THR A 413 7.76 -9.52 -9.02
C THR A 413 7.72 -8.27 -8.15
N SER A 414 8.25 -7.13 -8.61
CA SER A 414 8.16 -5.87 -7.89
C SER A 414 6.71 -5.35 -7.79
N ASN A 415 5.91 -5.54 -8.85
CA ASN A 415 4.51 -5.16 -8.85
C ASN A 415 3.60 -6.19 -8.14
N LEU A 416 4.08 -7.42 -7.91
CA LEU A 416 3.31 -8.47 -7.23
C LEU A 416 2.93 -8.06 -5.79
N GLY A 417 3.80 -7.32 -5.10
CA GLY A 417 3.52 -6.79 -3.77
C GLY A 417 2.31 -5.87 -3.71
N GLY A 418 2.04 -5.09 -4.77
CA GLY A 418 0.85 -4.25 -4.87
C GLY A 418 -0.41 -4.98 -5.36
N ALA A 419 -0.23 -6.17 -5.94
CA ALA A 419 -1.36 -7.00 -6.41
C ALA A 419 -1.93 -7.91 -5.31
N VAL A 420 -1.17 -8.13 -4.24
CA VAL A 420 -1.56 -9.00 -3.12
C VAL A 420 -2.08 -8.14 -1.97
N PRO A 421 -3.25 -8.46 -1.39
CA PRO A 421 -3.77 -7.77 -0.22
C PRO A 421 -2.74 -7.67 0.92
N GLY A 422 -2.61 -6.47 1.50
CA GLY A 422 -1.64 -6.21 2.58
C GLY A 422 -1.81 -7.14 3.80
N THR A 423 -3.04 -7.53 4.11
CA THR A 423 -3.36 -8.51 5.16
C THR A 423 -2.69 -9.86 4.93
N ILE A 424 -2.65 -10.32 3.68
CA ILE A 424 -2.04 -11.61 3.31
C ILE A 424 -0.51 -11.54 3.41
N LEU A 425 0.09 -10.44 2.94
CA LEU A 425 1.52 -10.19 3.13
C LEU A 425 1.85 -10.12 4.62
N GLY A 426 1.03 -9.43 5.43
CA GLY A 426 1.21 -9.35 6.89
C GLY A 426 1.25 -10.73 7.55
N ILE A 427 0.32 -11.61 7.21
CA ILE A 427 0.32 -13.01 7.69
C ILE A 427 1.59 -13.74 7.23
N GLY A 428 1.93 -13.58 5.94
CA GLY A 428 3.15 -14.13 5.39
C GLY A 428 4.39 -13.67 6.16
N PHE A 429 4.46 -12.40 6.54
CA PHE A 429 5.53 -11.85 7.40
C PHE A 429 5.58 -12.51 8.77
N VAL A 430 4.44 -12.63 9.45
CA VAL A 430 4.38 -13.32 10.74
C VAL A 430 4.87 -14.76 10.62
N MET A 431 4.41 -15.50 9.61
CA MET A 431 4.82 -16.89 9.39
C MET A 431 6.28 -17.03 8.93
N ALA A 432 6.79 -16.08 8.16
CA ALA A 432 8.15 -16.11 7.61
C ALA A 432 9.22 -15.75 8.67
N PHE A 433 8.92 -14.77 9.53
CA PHE A 433 9.91 -14.13 10.38
C PHE A 433 9.70 -14.38 11.89
N ASN A 434 8.59 -14.98 12.30
CA ASN A 434 8.40 -15.40 13.70
C ASN A 434 9.48 -16.43 14.12
N LYS A 435 9.83 -17.37 13.22
CA LYS A 435 10.97 -18.26 13.33
C LYS A 435 11.67 -18.33 11.97
N PRO A 436 12.54 -17.35 11.66
CA PRO A 436 13.18 -17.31 10.35
C PRO A 436 14.09 -18.56 10.18
N PRO A 437 14.02 -19.23 9.02
CA PRO A 437 14.88 -20.38 8.76
C PRO A 437 16.36 -19.94 8.78
N LEU A 438 17.21 -20.80 9.34
CA LEU A 438 18.65 -20.53 9.44
C LEU A 438 19.27 -20.13 8.09
N ALA A 439 18.83 -20.78 7.00
CA ALA A 439 19.27 -20.46 5.65
C ALA A 439 18.97 -18.99 5.25
N LEU A 440 17.83 -18.44 5.67
CA LEU A 440 17.50 -17.05 5.41
C LEU A 440 18.39 -16.10 6.23
N ALA A 441 18.62 -16.42 7.50
CA ALA A 441 19.54 -15.66 8.34
C ALA A 441 20.95 -15.65 7.73
N ILE A 442 21.47 -16.80 7.34
CA ILE A 442 22.77 -16.92 6.66
C ILE A 442 22.79 -16.05 5.38
N ALA A 443 21.77 -16.15 4.53
CA ALA A 443 21.70 -15.38 3.29
C ALA A 443 21.71 -13.87 3.56
N VAL A 444 20.89 -13.37 4.48
CA VAL A 444 20.82 -11.94 4.83
C VAL A 444 22.16 -11.44 5.36
N TYR A 445 22.78 -12.16 6.31
CA TYR A 445 24.05 -11.74 6.88
C TYR A 445 25.23 -11.90 5.91
N ALA A 446 25.20 -12.90 5.03
CA ALA A 446 26.20 -13.03 3.96
C ALA A 446 26.14 -11.84 2.99
N ILE A 447 24.97 -11.35 2.67
CA ILE A 447 24.79 -10.19 1.79
C ILE A 447 25.26 -8.90 2.47
N LEU A 448 24.88 -8.70 3.73
CA LEU A 448 25.38 -7.58 4.53
C LEU A 448 26.90 -7.63 4.64
N ALA A 449 27.47 -8.79 4.93
CA ALA A 449 28.92 -9.00 4.99
C ALA A 449 29.60 -8.78 3.64
N LEU A 450 29.00 -9.21 2.54
CA LEU A 450 29.49 -8.94 1.17
C LEU A 450 29.54 -7.44 0.87
N PHE A 451 28.46 -6.73 1.22
CA PHE A 451 28.44 -5.27 1.08
C PHE A 451 29.57 -4.62 1.88
N PHE A 452 29.76 -5.03 3.15
CA PHE A 452 30.87 -4.56 3.96
C PHE A 452 32.23 -4.90 3.39
N ALA A 453 32.40 -6.12 2.90
CA ALA A 453 33.63 -6.56 2.29
C ALA A 453 34.02 -5.70 1.06
N GLN A 454 33.03 -5.28 0.26
CA GLN A 454 33.27 -4.40 -0.89
C GLN A 454 33.66 -2.97 -0.48
N VAL A 455 33.08 -2.46 0.61
CA VAL A 455 33.32 -1.09 1.10
C VAL A 455 34.64 -1.00 1.88
N VAL A 456 34.95 -2.00 2.71
CA VAL A 456 36.09 -1.96 3.66
C VAL A 456 37.32 -2.70 3.13
N GLY A 457 37.12 -3.86 2.45
CA GLY A 457 38.24 -4.70 2.00
C GLY A 457 39.03 -4.10 0.83
N LYS A 458 40.34 -3.90 1.03
CA LYS A 458 41.27 -3.46 -0.05
C LYS A 458 41.78 -4.65 -0.86
N LEU A 459 42.17 -5.72 -0.20
CA LEU A 459 42.69 -6.94 -0.78
C LEU A 459 41.60 -8.00 -0.97
N LYS A 460 41.75 -8.92 -1.92
CA LYS A 460 40.81 -10.01 -2.12
C LYS A 460 40.69 -10.91 -0.87
N SER A 461 41.79 -11.18 -0.17
CA SER A 461 41.84 -11.94 1.07
C SER A 461 41.06 -11.27 2.21
N GLU A 462 41.21 -9.95 2.38
CA GLU A 462 40.47 -9.19 3.38
C GLU A 462 38.94 -9.28 3.14
N ARG A 463 38.51 -9.18 1.88
CA ARG A 463 37.10 -9.28 1.50
C ARG A 463 36.50 -10.65 1.85
N VAL A 464 37.26 -11.73 1.63
CA VAL A 464 36.81 -13.10 1.96
C VAL A 464 36.72 -13.28 3.48
N VAL A 465 37.70 -12.77 4.24
CA VAL A 465 37.68 -12.83 5.72
C VAL A 465 36.49 -12.03 6.26
N ILE A 466 36.25 -10.80 5.77
CA ILE A 466 35.11 -9.97 6.21
C ILE A 466 33.79 -10.66 5.87
N LEU A 467 33.67 -11.29 4.70
CA LEU A 467 32.48 -12.03 4.29
C LEU A 467 32.18 -13.19 5.23
N ILE A 468 33.15 -14.04 5.48
CA ILE A 468 32.98 -15.23 6.34
C ILE A 468 32.74 -14.79 7.80
N ALA A 469 33.60 -13.95 8.35
CA ALA A 469 33.48 -13.49 9.73
C ALA A 469 32.18 -12.72 9.97
N GLY A 470 31.82 -11.82 9.07
CA GLY A 470 30.59 -11.04 9.17
C GLY A 470 29.33 -11.91 9.08
N THR A 471 29.33 -12.95 8.23
CA THR A 471 28.23 -13.90 8.13
C THR A 471 28.12 -14.74 9.41
N VAL A 472 29.22 -15.28 9.90
CA VAL A 472 29.24 -16.12 11.11
C VAL A 472 28.81 -15.31 12.33
N ILE A 473 29.38 -14.13 12.53
CA ILE A 473 29.02 -13.23 13.64
C ILE A 473 27.55 -12.84 13.54
N GLY A 474 27.05 -12.48 12.36
CA GLY A 474 25.66 -12.13 12.16
C GLY A 474 24.71 -13.29 12.52
N VAL A 475 25.01 -14.49 12.06
CA VAL A 475 24.21 -15.70 12.35
C VAL A 475 24.25 -16.05 13.85
N LEU A 476 25.41 -15.97 14.48
CA LEU A 476 25.52 -16.20 15.93
C LEU A 476 24.73 -15.17 16.73
N LEU A 477 24.81 -13.88 16.36
CA LEU A 477 24.02 -12.83 16.97
C LEU A 477 22.52 -13.01 16.76
N SER A 478 22.10 -13.62 15.65
CA SER A 478 20.67 -13.91 15.39
C SER A 478 20.08 -14.96 16.33
N GLN A 479 20.91 -15.76 17.01
CA GLN A 479 20.49 -16.74 18.01
C GLN A 479 20.36 -16.16 19.43
N VAL A 480 20.87 -14.93 19.65
CA VAL A 480 20.73 -14.21 20.92
C VAL A 480 19.37 -13.53 20.99
N GLN A 481 18.87 -13.27 22.19
CA GLN A 481 17.54 -12.66 22.39
C GLN A 481 17.34 -11.42 21.50
N PRO A 482 16.21 -11.32 20.77
CA PRO A 482 16.03 -10.33 19.70
C PRO A 482 16.30 -8.87 20.09
N ARG A 483 15.97 -8.47 21.33
CA ARG A 483 16.12 -7.09 21.78
C ARG A 483 17.58 -6.66 21.98
N ALA A 484 18.44 -7.54 22.44
CA ALA A 484 19.85 -7.25 22.62
C ALA A 484 20.63 -7.27 21.29
N MET A 485 20.24 -8.16 20.37
CA MET A 485 20.88 -8.34 19.07
C MET A 485 20.86 -7.06 18.23
N TYR A 486 19.71 -6.41 18.09
CA TYR A 486 19.58 -5.20 17.27
C TYR A 486 20.43 -4.04 17.82
N PHE A 487 20.56 -3.95 19.15
CA PHE A 487 21.39 -2.94 19.77
C PHE A 487 22.88 -3.16 19.46
N TYR A 488 23.37 -4.38 19.62
CA TYR A 488 24.77 -4.73 19.32
C TYR A 488 25.11 -4.61 17.85
N LEU A 489 24.23 -5.08 16.97
CA LEU A 489 24.39 -4.93 15.52
C LEU A 489 24.46 -3.46 15.11
N GLY A 490 23.53 -2.65 15.59
CA GLY A 490 23.53 -1.22 15.32
C GLY A 490 24.78 -0.53 15.83
N GLY A 491 25.27 -0.88 17.02
CA GLY A 491 26.53 -0.40 17.57
C GLY A 491 27.73 -0.77 16.69
N ILE A 492 27.80 -2.00 16.20
CA ILE A 492 28.87 -2.45 15.26
C ILE A 492 28.83 -1.60 13.98
N TYR A 493 27.66 -1.36 13.41
CA TYR A 493 27.52 -0.52 12.21
C TYR A 493 27.98 0.93 12.45
N LEU A 494 27.70 1.49 13.63
CA LEU A 494 28.17 2.84 14.00
C LEU A 494 29.69 2.90 14.16
N VAL A 495 30.30 1.86 14.77
CA VAL A 495 31.77 1.76 14.88
C VAL A 495 32.39 1.67 13.48
N ILE A 496 31.80 0.88 12.57
CA ILE A 496 32.29 0.76 11.19
C ILE A 496 32.12 2.08 10.43
N ALA A 497 31.00 2.78 10.62
CA ALA A 497 30.79 4.11 10.05
C ALA A 497 31.85 5.10 10.52
N ALA A 498 32.18 5.08 11.83
CA ALA A 498 33.26 5.90 12.39
C ALA A 498 34.62 5.54 11.79
N VAL A 499 34.96 4.26 11.65
CA VAL A 499 36.20 3.80 11.02
C VAL A 499 36.29 4.27 9.56
N ILE A 500 35.21 4.13 8.77
CA ILE A 500 35.15 4.59 7.38
C ILE A 500 35.33 6.11 7.31
N PHE A 501 34.71 6.85 8.22
CA PHE A 501 34.79 8.31 8.27
C PHE A 501 36.22 8.80 8.59
N PHE A 502 36.81 8.28 9.68
CA PHE A 502 38.09 8.75 10.17
C PHE A 502 39.28 8.19 9.38
N VAL A 503 39.26 6.89 9.00
CA VAL A 503 40.42 6.23 8.36
C VAL A 503 40.41 6.43 6.84
N ARG A 504 39.25 6.38 6.19
CA ARG A 504 39.15 6.44 4.71
C ARG A 504 38.67 7.76 4.16
N LYS A 505 38.24 8.70 4.99
CA LYS A 505 37.67 10.02 4.61
C LYS A 505 36.53 9.95 3.56
N LYS A 506 35.86 8.80 3.42
CA LYS A 506 34.73 8.59 2.50
C LYS A 506 33.43 8.94 3.19
N ARG A 507 33.07 10.23 3.24
CA ARG A 507 31.91 10.77 3.96
C ARG A 507 30.59 10.14 3.56
N GLY A 508 30.35 9.87 2.27
CA GLY A 508 29.10 9.29 1.77
C GLY A 508 28.84 7.86 2.30
N PHE A 509 29.88 7.00 2.26
CA PHE A 509 29.76 5.64 2.78
C PHE A 509 29.66 5.57 4.30
N ALA A 510 30.33 6.47 5.00
CA ALA A 510 30.23 6.59 6.45
C ALA A 510 28.80 7.00 6.86
N LEU A 511 28.18 7.92 6.11
CA LEU A 511 26.80 8.35 6.35
C LEU A 511 25.80 7.21 6.12
N VAL A 512 25.96 6.43 5.05
CA VAL A 512 25.09 5.27 4.78
C VAL A 512 25.23 4.21 5.88
N ALA A 513 26.46 3.89 6.28
CA ALA A 513 26.71 2.93 7.37
C ALA A 513 26.17 3.42 8.70
N ALA A 514 26.28 4.73 9.01
CA ALA A 514 25.71 5.33 10.20
C ALA A 514 24.18 5.29 10.20
N LEU A 515 23.53 5.57 9.06
CA LEU A 515 22.08 5.47 8.91
C LEU A 515 21.58 4.04 9.11
N ILE A 516 22.29 3.04 8.54
CA ILE A 516 21.98 1.63 8.76
C ILE A 516 22.13 1.26 10.24
N GLY A 517 23.22 1.71 10.88
CA GLY A 517 23.45 1.48 12.30
C GLY A 517 22.36 2.09 13.20
N LEU A 518 21.98 3.32 12.94
CA LEU A 518 20.87 3.99 13.63
C LEU A 518 19.54 3.28 13.36
N TYR A 519 19.29 2.83 12.14
CA TYR A 519 18.10 2.05 11.80
C TYR A 519 18.02 0.75 12.60
N VAL A 520 19.11 -0.01 12.66
CA VAL A 520 19.16 -1.29 13.38
C VAL A 520 19.06 -1.09 14.90
N MET A 521 19.57 0.01 15.43
CA MET A 521 19.41 0.37 16.87
C MET A 521 18.00 0.90 17.20
N SER A 522 17.26 1.38 16.22
CA SER A 522 16.00 2.12 16.41
C SER A 522 14.90 1.33 17.08
N THR A 523 14.87 0.01 16.94
CA THR A 523 13.91 -0.88 17.62
C THR A 523 13.97 -0.80 19.16
N ASN A 524 15.09 -0.32 19.70
CA ASN A 524 15.23 -0.03 21.14
C ASN A 524 15.09 1.47 21.47
N TRP A 525 15.33 2.35 20.50
CA TRP A 525 15.22 3.81 20.69
C TRP A 525 13.76 4.26 20.87
N ALA A 526 12.81 3.62 20.18
CA ALA A 526 11.39 3.88 20.39
C ALA A 526 11.02 3.67 21.86
N ASN A 527 11.47 2.58 22.47
CA ASN A 527 11.30 2.32 23.90
C ASN A 527 12.09 3.29 24.80
N ALA A 528 13.27 3.75 24.38
CA ALA A 528 14.10 4.67 25.14
C ALA A 528 13.59 6.12 25.09
N ILE A 529 12.88 6.51 24.03
CA ILE A 529 12.28 7.84 23.87
C ILE A 529 10.83 7.85 24.36
N ALA A 530 10.04 6.83 24.00
CA ALA A 530 8.63 6.76 24.37
C ALA A 530 8.42 6.61 25.88
N LYS A 531 9.22 5.79 26.58
CA LYS A 531 9.14 5.63 28.03
C LYS A 531 9.44 6.90 28.83
N PRO A 532 10.51 7.67 28.55
CA PRO A 532 10.74 8.95 29.23
C PRO A 532 9.63 9.97 28.98
N ILE A 533 9.12 10.07 27.74
CA ILE A 533 8.03 10.99 27.39
C ILE A 533 6.73 10.58 28.10
N ALA A 534 6.40 9.30 28.12
CA ALA A 534 5.23 8.78 28.83
C ALA A 534 5.35 8.97 30.36
N ASN A 535 6.57 8.84 30.91
CA ASN A 535 6.82 9.12 32.32
C ASN A 535 6.76 10.62 32.65
N PHE A 536 7.26 11.46 31.73
CA PHE A 536 7.17 12.93 31.88
C PHE A 536 5.71 13.40 31.78
N SER A 537 4.93 12.86 30.86
CA SER A 537 3.49 13.14 30.74
C SER A 537 2.73 12.71 32.01
N ARG A 538 3.03 11.53 32.57
CA ARG A 538 2.45 11.07 33.84
C ARG A 538 2.88 11.93 35.04
N SER A 539 4.09 12.47 35.03
CA SER A 539 4.56 13.39 36.09
C SER A 539 3.87 14.74 35.99
N LEU A 540 3.58 15.24 34.80
CA LEU A 540 2.79 16.45 34.57
C LEU A 540 1.33 16.25 35.03
N GLU A 541 0.73 15.10 34.77
CA GLU A 541 -0.63 14.76 35.25
C GLU A 541 -0.69 14.78 36.79
N ARG A 542 0.27 14.15 37.45
CA ARG A 542 0.31 14.15 38.93
C ARG A 542 0.56 15.53 39.53
N GLY A 543 1.31 16.39 38.82
CA GLY A 543 1.59 17.76 39.28
C GLY A 543 0.45 18.75 39.00
N PHE A 544 -0.35 18.52 37.93
CA PHE A 544 -1.43 19.44 37.54
C PHE A 544 -2.76 19.16 38.24
N TRP A 545 -3.04 17.89 38.59
CA TRP A 545 -4.31 17.47 39.20
C TRP A 545 -4.24 17.19 40.68
N SER A 546 -3.05 17.22 41.31
CA SER A 546 -2.91 17.12 42.76
C SER A 546 -3.17 18.44 43.49
N ASN A 547 -3.33 19.55 42.76
CA ASN A 547 -3.60 20.88 43.30
C ASN A 547 -4.96 21.44 42.82
N ALA A 548 -5.83 20.62 42.22
CA ALA A 548 -7.25 20.91 41.91
C ALA A 548 -8.16 19.88 42.65
#